data_249a1d86e1d6e7af6953317fd494b599
#
_entry.id   249a1d86e1d6e7af6953317fd494b599
#
_cell.length_a   1.000
_cell.length_b   1.000
_cell.length_c   1.000
_cell.angle_alpha   90.00
_cell.angle_beta   90.00
_cell.angle_gamma   90.00
#
_symmetry.space_group_name_H-M   'P 1'
#
loop_
_entity.id
_entity.type
_entity.pdbx_description
1 polymer ?
#
loop_
_entity_poly.entity_id
_entity_poly.type
_entity_poly.pdbx_seq_one_letter_code
_entity_poly.pdbx_strand_id
1 'polypeptide(L)'
;MLLHGRGGPYSINVNRGCTLVSRTNPSAACNAGSLSKRHAMWGQYWADHGYVALLPDSFGSRGKAHGFGRFTHDDPDRTDVNEKTVRPLDAAGALSWLRSQKEINGDRIFLQGWSNGGSTALNVMQRQGAATSGYRAALVFYPGCGPAALLAQTIKSDAPITMLLGSDDEEVSPDRCRDVASRSVAAGSKIDVVVYPGATHDFDDPGRGRQSNPANSAALQDAMVRAIAAIDGLKD
;
A
#
# COMPACT_ATOMS: atom_id res chain seq x y z
N MET A 1 0.46 -6.77 -6.51
CA MET A 1 0.16 -5.37 -6.87
C MET A 1 0.53 -4.45 -5.71
N LEU A 2 1.12 -3.29 -5.99
CA LEU A 2 1.66 -2.35 -5.01
C LEU A 2 0.88 -1.03 -5.05
N LEU A 3 0.40 -0.52 -3.92
CA LEU A 3 -0.37 0.73 -3.81
C LEU A 3 0.45 1.77 -3.05
N HIS A 4 0.93 2.79 -3.75
CA HIS A 4 1.75 3.87 -3.19
C HIS A 4 1.02 4.69 -2.12
N GLY A 5 1.78 5.32 -1.22
CA GLY A 5 1.26 6.24 -0.20
C GLY A 5 0.81 7.59 -0.78
N ARG A 6 0.50 8.54 0.13
CA ARG A 6 0.04 9.90 -0.23
C ARG A 6 1.03 10.71 -1.06
N GLY A 7 2.33 10.41 -0.99
CA GLY A 7 3.37 11.09 -1.75
C GLY A 7 3.45 10.69 -3.24
N GLY A 8 2.57 9.80 -3.70
CA GLY A 8 2.64 9.28 -5.06
C GLY A 8 3.75 8.22 -5.24
N PRO A 9 3.88 7.65 -6.45
CA PRO A 9 4.88 6.61 -6.70
C PRO A 9 6.28 7.15 -7.00
N TYR A 10 6.40 8.39 -7.48
CA TYR A 10 7.63 8.95 -8.03
C TYR A 10 8.41 9.80 -7.04
N SER A 11 9.70 10.00 -7.33
CA SER A 11 10.58 10.86 -6.53
C SER A 11 11.42 11.77 -7.42
N ILE A 12 11.25 13.08 -7.27
CA ILE A 12 12.11 14.08 -7.93
C ILE A 12 13.58 13.98 -7.51
N ASN A 13 13.86 13.39 -6.35
CA ASN A 13 15.22 13.14 -5.90
C ASN A 13 15.89 11.99 -6.66
N VAL A 14 15.11 11.09 -7.27
CA VAL A 14 15.59 10.00 -8.12
C VAL A 14 15.73 10.49 -9.56
N ASN A 15 14.73 11.20 -10.06
CA ASN A 15 14.76 11.77 -11.40
C ASN A 15 14.16 13.18 -11.40
N ARG A 16 15.02 14.19 -11.50
CA ARG A 16 14.62 15.61 -11.52
C ARG A 16 13.74 15.98 -12.71
N GLY A 17 13.78 15.22 -13.79
CA GLY A 17 12.90 15.41 -14.94
C GLY A 17 11.45 15.00 -14.69
N CYS A 18 11.18 14.16 -13.67
CA CYS A 18 9.82 13.81 -13.26
C CYS A 18 9.23 14.91 -12.37
N THR A 19 8.90 16.04 -12.94
CA THR A 19 8.46 17.25 -12.23
C THR A 19 6.96 17.49 -12.31
N LEU A 20 6.34 17.13 -13.43
CA LEU A 20 4.92 17.39 -13.68
C LEU A 20 4.31 16.25 -14.49
N VAL A 21 3.21 15.69 -13.98
CA VAL A 21 2.36 14.75 -14.70
C VAL A 21 0.93 15.22 -14.59
N SER A 22 0.23 15.27 -15.72
CA SER A 22 -1.19 15.61 -15.81
C SER A 22 -1.86 14.71 -16.86
N ARG A 23 -3.19 14.71 -16.90
CA ARG A 23 -3.95 14.00 -17.93
C ARG A 23 -3.61 14.46 -19.34
N THR A 24 -3.36 15.76 -19.51
CA THR A 24 -3.12 16.38 -20.81
C THR A 24 -1.64 16.48 -21.15
N ASN A 25 -0.76 16.35 -20.19
CA ASN A 25 0.69 16.45 -20.37
C ASN A 25 1.43 15.46 -19.45
N PRO A 26 1.37 14.16 -19.73
CA PRO A 26 2.12 13.17 -18.97
C PRO A 26 3.62 13.36 -19.23
N SER A 27 4.42 13.44 -18.18
CA SER A 27 5.88 13.49 -18.31
C SER A 27 6.42 12.10 -18.59
N ALA A 28 7.08 11.91 -19.72
CA ALA A 28 7.80 10.66 -20.04
C ALA A 28 8.93 10.34 -19.04
N ALA A 29 9.40 11.34 -18.30
CA ALA A 29 10.40 11.15 -17.24
C ALA A 29 9.81 10.53 -15.97
N CYS A 30 8.48 10.54 -15.79
CA CYS A 30 7.78 9.88 -14.70
C CYS A 30 7.42 8.44 -15.11
N ASN A 31 8.32 7.52 -14.89
CA ASN A 31 8.23 6.11 -15.28
C ASN A 31 8.89 5.22 -14.21
N ALA A 32 9.09 3.94 -14.48
CA ALA A 32 9.71 2.99 -13.55
C ALA A 32 11.09 3.45 -13.02
N GLY A 33 11.88 4.17 -13.84
CA GLY A 33 13.16 4.74 -13.44
C GLY A 33 13.06 5.96 -12.51
N SER A 34 11.86 6.47 -12.27
CA SER A 34 11.59 7.62 -11.39
C SER A 34 10.91 7.24 -10.08
N LEU A 35 10.68 5.96 -9.84
CA LEU A 35 10.06 5.47 -8.61
C LEU A 35 10.86 5.90 -7.39
N SER A 36 10.18 6.14 -6.29
CA SER A 36 10.86 6.32 -5.00
C SER A 36 11.70 5.09 -4.66
N LYS A 37 12.75 5.28 -3.88
CA LYS A 37 13.66 4.17 -3.49
C LYS A 37 12.92 3.01 -2.85
N ARG A 38 11.88 3.27 -2.04
CA ARG A 38 11.02 2.26 -1.44
C ARG A 38 10.31 1.44 -2.51
N HIS A 39 9.61 2.10 -3.42
CA HIS A 39 8.83 1.39 -4.44
C HIS A 39 9.73 0.60 -5.39
N ALA A 40 10.89 1.13 -5.76
CA ALA A 40 11.87 0.42 -6.56
C ALA A 40 12.43 -0.81 -5.81
N MET A 41 12.78 -0.65 -4.52
CA MET A 41 13.26 -1.74 -3.67
C MET A 41 12.25 -2.87 -3.55
N TRP A 42 10.99 -2.55 -3.21
CA TRP A 42 9.95 -3.56 -3.08
C TRP A 42 9.57 -4.20 -4.41
N GLY A 43 9.57 -3.43 -5.50
CA GLY A 43 9.37 -3.96 -6.85
C GLY A 43 10.44 -5.00 -7.20
N GLN A 44 11.71 -4.68 -6.94
CA GLN A 44 12.84 -5.59 -7.15
C GLN A 44 12.77 -6.79 -6.21
N TYR A 45 12.45 -6.58 -4.93
CA TYR A 45 12.26 -7.66 -3.95
C TYR A 45 11.27 -8.71 -4.45
N TRP A 46 10.10 -8.30 -4.95
CA TRP A 46 9.12 -9.23 -5.48
C TRP A 46 9.58 -9.91 -6.78
N ALA A 47 10.27 -9.18 -7.65
CA ALA A 47 10.83 -9.75 -8.88
C ALA A 47 11.87 -10.85 -8.57
N ASP A 48 12.75 -10.62 -7.59
CA ASP A 48 13.77 -11.58 -7.14
C ASP A 48 13.13 -12.87 -6.55
N HIS A 49 11.87 -12.77 -6.08
CA HIS A 49 11.09 -13.91 -5.58
C HIS A 49 10.15 -14.51 -6.63
N GLY A 50 10.29 -14.15 -7.91
CA GLY A 50 9.53 -14.73 -9.01
C GLY A 50 8.14 -14.15 -9.22
N TYR A 51 7.86 -12.95 -8.70
CA TYR A 51 6.58 -12.26 -8.88
C TYR A 51 6.70 -11.08 -9.85
N VAL A 52 5.64 -10.80 -10.56
CA VAL A 52 5.48 -9.54 -11.29
C VAL A 52 4.97 -8.47 -10.33
N ALA A 53 5.71 -7.38 -10.17
CA ALA A 53 5.32 -6.25 -9.35
C ALA A 53 4.68 -5.15 -10.22
N LEU A 54 3.37 -4.95 -10.09
CA LEU A 54 2.65 -3.85 -10.73
C LEU A 54 2.39 -2.74 -9.71
N LEU A 55 2.84 -1.53 -10.01
CA LEU A 55 2.57 -0.32 -9.23
C LEU A 55 1.69 0.64 -10.05
N PRO A 56 0.36 0.61 -9.89
CA PRO A 56 -0.53 1.55 -10.56
C PRO A 56 -0.28 2.97 -10.06
N ASP A 57 -0.16 3.92 -10.97
CA ASP A 57 -0.10 5.34 -10.64
C ASP A 57 -1.53 5.90 -10.52
N SER A 58 -2.09 5.86 -9.32
CA SER A 58 -3.42 6.41 -9.03
C SER A 58 -3.48 7.93 -9.08
N PHE A 59 -2.33 8.62 -9.05
CA PHE A 59 -2.27 10.07 -8.91
C PHE A 59 -1.91 10.79 -10.20
N GLY A 60 -0.96 10.25 -10.96
CA GLY A 60 -0.45 10.92 -12.16
C GLY A 60 -1.50 11.14 -13.23
N SER A 61 -2.35 10.15 -13.48
CA SER A 61 -3.48 10.26 -14.41
C SER A 61 -4.49 11.34 -14.03
N ARG A 62 -4.45 11.82 -12.78
CA ARG A 62 -5.29 12.90 -12.24
C ARG A 62 -4.51 14.21 -12.02
N GLY A 63 -3.29 14.30 -12.54
CA GLY A 63 -2.45 15.49 -12.43
C GLY A 63 -1.76 15.68 -11.06
N LYS A 64 -1.68 14.63 -10.25
CA LYS A 64 -1.17 14.66 -8.86
C LYS A 64 -0.02 13.69 -8.62
N ALA A 65 0.85 13.50 -9.62
CA ALA A 65 1.92 12.47 -9.63
C ALA A 65 2.86 12.51 -8.41
N HIS A 66 3.10 13.68 -7.85
CA HIS A 66 3.93 13.87 -6.65
C HIS A 66 3.11 13.88 -5.34
N GLY A 67 1.81 13.58 -5.45
CA GLY A 67 0.93 13.42 -4.29
C GLY A 67 0.80 14.66 -3.43
N PHE A 68 0.74 14.43 -2.13
CA PHE A 68 0.38 15.44 -1.13
C PHE A 68 1.37 15.45 0.03
N GLY A 69 1.47 16.61 0.70
CA GLY A 69 2.23 16.76 1.92
C GLY A 69 1.63 16.00 3.11
N ARG A 70 2.35 16.05 4.25
CA ARG A 70 1.84 15.53 5.53
C ARG A 70 0.65 16.36 6.01
N PHE A 71 -0.24 15.71 6.75
CA PHE A 71 -1.40 16.36 7.41
C PHE A 71 -2.35 17.09 6.45
N THR A 72 -2.49 16.59 5.21
CA THR A 72 -3.39 17.14 4.18
C THR A 72 -4.62 16.27 3.99
N HIS A 73 -5.12 15.61 5.04
CA HIS A 73 -6.30 14.72 4.90
C HIS A 73 -7.55 15.45 4.45
N ASP A 74 -7.70 16.72 4.84
CA ASP A 74 -8.85 17.56 4.53
C ASP A 74 -8.64 18.42 3.26
N ASP A 75 -7.54 18.22 2.53
CA ASP A 75 -7.28 18.90 1.28
C ASP A 75 -8.34 18.50 0.23
N PRO A 76 -9.14 19.45 -0.28
CA PRO A 76 -10.20 19.16 -1.26
C PRO A 76 -9.65 18.51 -2.54
N ASP A 77 -8.39 18.76 -2.89
CA ASP A 77 -7.73 18.15 -4.04
C ASP A 77 -7.50 16.64 -3.87
N ARG A 78 -7.72 16.08 -2.67
CA ARG A 78 -7.66 14.65 -2.43
C ARG A 78 -8.96 13.91 -2.74
N THR A 79 -10.04 14.63 -3.04
CA THR A 79 -11.35 14.02 -3.27
C THR A 79 -11.34 13.04 -4.44
N ASP A 80 -10.64 13.37 -5.53
CA ASP A 80 -10.55 12.54 -6.74
C ASP A 80 -9.44 11.48 -6.69
N VAL A 81 -8.72 11.38 -5.57
CA VAL A 81 -7.68 10.37 -5.30
C VAL A 81 -7.84 9.71 -3.93
N ASN A 82 -9.03 9.80 -3.33
CA ASN A 82 -9.25 9.29 -1.98
C ASN A 82 -9.15 7.77 -1.90
N GLU A 83 -8.68 7.31 -0.75
CA GLU A 83 -8.44 5.91 -0.43
C GLU A 83 -9.70 5.08 -0.18
N LYS A 84 -10.85 5.74 -0.01
CA LYS A 84 -12.10 5.06 0.35
C LYS A 84 -12.88 4.57 -0.86
N THR A 85 -13.04 5.43 -1.87
CA THR A 85 -13.96 5.17 -2.97
C THR A 85 -13.33 5.26 -4.35
N VAL A 86 -12.25 6.05 -4.54
CA VAL A 86 -11.63 6.27 -5.84
C VAL A 86 -10.50 5.29 -6.10
N ARG A 87 -9.51 5.23 -5.23
CA ARG A 87 -8.35 4.33 -5.40
C ARG A 87 -8.70 2.84 -5.38
N PRO A 88 -9.74 2.37 -4.66
CA PRO A 88 -10.21 0.98 -4.82
C PRO A 88 -10.66 0.64 -6.24
N LEU A 89 -11.17 1.60 -7.01
CA LEU A 89 -11.51 1.38 -8.43
C LEU A 89 -10.25 1.24 -9.30
N ASP A 90 -9.19 1.98 -8.99
CA ASP A 90 -7.90 1.82 -9.66
C ASP A 90 -7.33 0.41 -9.38
N ALA A 91 -7.43 -0.05 -8.14
CA ALA A 91 -7.03 -1.39 -7.76
C ALA A 91 -7.84 -2.47 -8.49
N ALA A 92 -9.15 -2.29 -8.64
CA ALA A 92 -10.00 -3.21 -9.38
C ALA A 92 -9.64 -3.24 -10.88
N GLY A 93 -9.38 -2.07 -11.48
CA GLY A 93 -8.93 -1.97 -12.86
C GLY A 93 -7.58 -2.66 -13.08
N ALA A 94 -6.62 -2.44 -12.16
CA ALA A 94 -5.31 -3.07 -12.21
C ALA A 94 -5.40 -4.60 -12.02
N LEU A 95 -6.29 -5.09 -11.16
CA LEU A 95 -6.56 -6.52 -10.99
C LEU A 95 -7.09 -7.14 -12.29
N SER A 96 -8.05 -6.48 -12.93
CA SER A 96 -8.62 -6.93 -14.21
C SER A 96 -7.53 -6.97 -15.30
N TRP A 97 -6.67 -5.96 -15.35
CA TRP A 97 -5.55 -5.93 -16.27
C TRP A 97 -4.55 -7.07 -16.00
N LEU A 98 -4.15 -7.30 -14.75
CA LEU A 98 -3.26 -8.41 -14.39
C LEU A 98 -3.85 -9.76 -14.83
N ARG A 99 -5.13 -10.00 -14.60
CA ARG A 99 -5.81 -11.23 -15.00
C ARG A 99 -5.90 -11.42 -16.51
N SER A 100 -5.80 -10.36 -17.29
CA SER A 100 -5.78 -10.43 -18.75
C SER A 100 -4.40 -10.78 -19.33
N GLN A 101 -3.33 -10.73 -18.51
CA GLN A 101 -1.98 -11.05 -18.95
C GLN A 101 -1.76 -12.56 -18.92
N LYS A 102 -1.25 -13.12 -20.01
CA LYS A 102 -1.05 -14.58 -20.16
C LYS A 102 -0.01 -15.16 -19.19
N GLU A 103 0.96 -14.34 -18.80
CA GLU A 103 2.06 -14.70 -17.93
C GLU A 103 1.68 -14.65 -16.43
N ILE A 104 0.51 -14.12 -16.10
CA ILE A 104 0.06 -13.94 -14.73
C ILE A 104 -0.91 -15.06 -14.32
N ASN A 105 -0.60 -15.72 -13.22
CA ASN A 105 -1.58 -16.57 -12.57
C ASN A 105 -2.63 -15.70 -11.87
N GLY A 106 -3.81 -15.58 -12.48
CA GLY A 106 -4.91 -14.72 -12.03
C GLY A 106 -5.48 -15.08 -10.66
N ASP A 107 -5.22 -16.32 -10.18
CA ASP A 107 -5.65 -16.78 -8.85
C ASP A 107 -4.59 -16.49 -7.77
N ARG A 108 -3.43 -15.99 -8.15
CA ARG A 108 -2.29 -15.72 -7.26
C ARG A 108 -1.89 -14.25 -7.27
N ILE A 109 -2.85 -13.36 -7.20
CA ILE A 109 -2.61 -11.91 -7.15
C ILE A 109 -2.74 -11.43 -5.70
N PHE A 110 -1.67 -10.77 -5.23
CA PHE A 110 -1.53 -10.26 -3.87
C PHE A 110 -1.50 -8.73 -3.88
N LEU A 111 -1.94 -8.14 -2.78
CA LEU A 111 -2.03 -6.69 -2.62
C LEU A 111 -1.06 -6.23 -1.53
N GLN A 112 -0.25 -5.22 -1.83
CA GLN A 112 0.59 -4.55 -0.86
C GLN A 112 0.34 -3.05 -0.91
N GLY A 113 0.25 -2.38 0.23
CA GLY A 113 -0.01 -0.94 0.25
C GLY A 113 0.65 -0.25 1.44
N TRP A 114 1.05 1.02 1.24
CA TRP A 114 1.72 1.84 2.23
C TRP A 114 0.88 3.06 2.59
N SER A 115 0.73 3.37 3.88
CA SER A 115 0.07 4.57 4.38
C SER A 115 -1.32 4.74 3.74
N ASN A 116 -1.57 5.79 2.98
CA ASN A 116 -2.80 5.98 2.18
C ASN A 116 -3.08 4.79 1.24
N GLY A 117 -2.04 4.21 0.60
CA GLY A 117 -2.17 2.97 -0.18
C GLY A 117 -2.50 1.75 0.68
N GLY A 118 -2.05 1.74 1.93
CA GLY A 118 -2.44 0.74 2.93
C GLY A 118 -3.92 0.85 3.30
N SER A 119 -4.40 2.07 3.54
CA SER A 119 -5.84 2.32 3.76
C SER A 119 -6.67 1.92 2.54
N THR A 120 -6.17 2.23 1.33
CA THR A 120 -6.79 1.76 0.08
C THR A 120 -6.88 0.23 0.05
N ALA A 121 -5.79 -0.47 0.39
CA ALA A 121 -5.77 -1.94 0.43
C ALA A 121 -6.81 -2.49 1.41
N LEU A 122 -6.95 -1.90 2.59
CA LEU A 122 -7.98 -2.29 3.56
C LEU A 122 -9.41 -2.09 3.01
N ASN A 123 -9.66 -0.99 2.32
CA ASN A 123 -10.96 -0.74 1.68
C ASN A 123 -11.22 -1.71 0.51
N VAL A 124 -10.18 -2.08 -0.24
CA VAL A 124 -10.28 -3.10 -1.31
C VAL A 124 -10.60 -4.48 -0.74
N MET A 125 -9.96 -4.85 0.38
CA MET A 125 -10.17 -6.15 1.03
C MET A 125 -11.53 -6.26 1.74
N GLN A 126 -12.19 -5.13 2.00
CA GLN A 126 -13.53 -5.11 2.60
C GLN A 126 -14.56 -5.76 1.64
N ARG A 127 -15.25 -6.79 2.08
CA ARG A 127 -16.34 -7.41 1.32
C ARG A 127 -17.47 -6.43 1.08
N GLN A 128 -17.96 -6.42 -0.14
CA GLN A 128 -19.19 -5.73 -0.50
C GLN A 128 -20.28 -6.78 -0.84
N GLY A 129 -21.08 -7.11 0.15
CA GLY A 129 -22.08 -8.17 0.01
C GLY A 129 -21.45 -9.56 -0.10
N ALA A 130 -21.77 -10.31 -1.15
CA ALA A 130 -21.22 -11.63 -1.43
C ALA A 130 -19.93 -11.60 -2.28
N ALA A 131 -19.56 -10.44 -2.79
CA ALA A 131 -18.36 -10.31 -3.64
C ALA A 131 -17.08 -10.39 -2.81
N THR A 132 -16.05 -11.06 -3.34
CA THR A 132 -14.69 -11.08 -2.80
C THR A 132 -13.88 -9.94 -3.39
N SER A 133 -12.78 -9.53 -2.73
CA SER A 133 -11.83 -8.55 -3.28
C SER A 133 -11.13 -9.03 -4.55
N GLY A 134 -11.04 -10.35 -4.72
CA GLY A 134 -10.30 -10.98 -5.80
C GLY A 134 -8.79 -11.07 -5.57
N TYR A 135 -8.29 -10.60 -4.43
CA TYR A 135 -6.90 -10.76 -4.00
C TYR A 135 -6.76 -11.93 -3.03
N ARG A 136 -5.66 -12.68 -3.14
CA ARG A 136 -5.37 -13.84 -2.27
C ARG A 136 -4.97 -13.46 -0.86
N ALA A 137 -4.30 -12.33 -0.69
CA ALA A 137 -3.94 -11.74 0.59
C ALA A 137 -3.56 -10.26 0.43
N ALA A 138 -3.49 -9.55 1.55
CA ALA A 138 -2.96 -8.19 1.60
C ALA A 138 -1.87 -8.05 2.65
N LEU A 139 -0.81 -7.31 2.30
CA LEU A 139 0.24 -6.84 3.18
C LEU A 139 0.12 -5.32 3.29
N VAL A 140 -0.10 -4.82 4.48
CA VAL A 140 -0.49 -3.43 4.70
C VAL A 140 0.47 -2.77 5.69
N PHE A 141 1.16 -1.74 5.22
CA PHE A 141 2.15 -1.00 6.00
C PHE A 141 1.54 0.29 6.53
N TYR A 142 1.56 0.47 7.83
CA TYR A 142 1.17 1.69 8.57
C TYR A 142 0.00 2.45 7.92
N PRO A 143 -1.18 1.81 7.75
CA PRO A 143 -2.34 2.46 7.14
C PRO A 143 -2.95 3.51 8.07
N GLY A 144 -3.67 4.46 7.50
CA GLY A 144 -4.66 5.21 8.26
C GLY A 144 -5.88 4.32 8.55
N CYS A 145 -6.27 4.20 9.83
CA CYS A 145 -7.39 3.34 10.25
C CYS A 145 -8.59 4.11 10.83
N GLY A 146 -8.56 5.44 10.74
CA GLY A 146 -9.68 6.27 11.18
C GLY A 146 -10.82 6.33 10.16
N PRO A 147 -11.98 6.92 10.54
CA PRO A 147 -13.15 7.08 9.65
C PRO A 147 -12.87 7.94 8.40
N ALA A 148 -11.86 8.81 8.47
CA ALA A 148 -11.42 9.58 7.30
C ALA A 148 -10.76 8.69 6.23
N ALA A 149 -10.11 7.58 6.62
CA ALA A 149 -9.36 6.70 5.73
C ALA A 149 -10.10 5.41 5.36
N LEU A 150 -11.00 4.92 6.20
CA LEU A 150 -11.71 3.66 6.00
C LEU A 150 -13.22 3.86 5.87
N LEU A 151 -13.83 3.12 4.93
CA LEU A 151 -15.29 3.04 4.76
C LEU A 151 -15.96 2.36 5.97
N ALA A 152 -15.32 1.30 6.49
CA ALA A 152 -15.81 0.55 7.63
C ALA A 152 -14.76 0.45 8.73
N GLN A 153 -15.22 0.57 9.98
CA GLN A 153 -14.36 0.43 11.16
C GLN A 153 -14.26 -1.03 11.66
N THR A 154 -14.89 -1.95 10.95
CA THR A 154 -14.78 -3.41 11.08
C THR A 154 -14.66 -3.96 9.67
N ILE A 155 -13.50 -4.47 9.32
CA ILE A 155 -13.20 -4.99 7.99
C ILE A 155 -13.70 -6.43 7.92
N LYS A 156 -14.52 -6.75 6.94
CA LYS A 156 -14.95 -8.11 6.63
C LYS A 156 -14.19 -8.57 5.38
N SER A 157 -13.22 -9.45 5.57
CA SER A 157 -12.39 -9.98 4.49
C SER A 157 -12.39 -11.49 4.48
N ASP A 158 -12.50 -12.11 3.30
CA ASP A 158 -12.34 -13.55 3.12
C ASP A 158 -10.88 -13.98 3.04
N ALA A 159 -10.02 -13.07 2.56
CA ALA A 159 -8.60 -13.30 2.40
C ALA A 159 -7.81 -12.72 3.59
N PRO A 160 -6.67 -13.33 3.94
CA PRO A 160 -5.86 -12.86 5.06
C PRO A 160 -5.23 -11.49 4.79
N ILE A 161 -5.10 -10.73 5.86
CA ILE A 161 -4.46 -9.40 5.88
C ILE A 161 -3.37 -9.40 6.94
N THR A 162 -2.16 -9.01 6.58
CA THR A 162 -1.07 -8.74 7.54
C THR A 162 -0.84 -7.23 7.63
N MET A 163 -1.02 -6.66 8.82
CA MET A 163 -0.74 -5.25 9.10
C MET A 163 0.60 -5.11 9.81
N LEU A 164 1.45 -4.24 9.29
CA LEU A 164 2.78 -3.93 9.83
C LEU A 164 2.79 -2.48 10.30
N LEU A 165 2.95 -2.26 11.60
CA LEU A 165 2.78 -0.97 12.25
C LEU A 165 4.04 -0.58 13.02
N GLY A 166 4.42 0.69 13.00
CA GLY A 166 5.44 1.24 13.91
C GLY A 166 4.79 1.73 15.19
N SER A 167 5.39 1.47 16.37
CA SER A 167 4.83 1.99 17.64
C SER A 167 4.98 3.51 17.75
N ASP A 168 6.01 4.07 17.14
CA ASP A 168 6.35 5.49 17.21
C ASP A 168 5.97 6.24 15.92
N ASP A 169 4.91 5.73 15.25
CA ASP A 169 4.38 6.34 14.04
C ASP A 169 3.86 7.74 14.32
N GLU A 170 4.49 8.72 13.67
CA GLU A 170 4.22 10.14 13.86
C GLU A 170 3.09 10.70 12.97
N GLU A 171 2.53 9.88 12.04
CA GLU A 171 1.50 10.31 11.09
C GLU A 171 0.14 9.66 11.31
N VAL A 172 0.13 8.38 11.69
CA VAL A 172 -1.10 7.62 11.92
C VAL A 172 -1.05 6.91 13.26
N SER A 173 -2.21 6.65 13.85
CA SER A 173 -2.30 5.97 15.15
C SER A 173 -2.25 4.45 14.95
N PRO A 174 -1.19 3.75 15.41
CA PRO A 174 -1.14 2.30 15.40
C PRO A 174 -2.24 1.67 16.26
N ASP A 175 -2.65 2.31 17.36
CA ASP A 175 -3.72 1.81 18.25
C ASP A 175 -5.06 1.76 17.53
N ARG A 176 -5.39 2.76 16.73
CA ARG A 176 -6.62 2.71 15.91
C ARG A 176 -6.62 1.53 14.95
N CYS A 177 -5.46 1.18 14.38
CA CYS A 177 -5.34 0.03 13.49
C CYS A 177 -5.49 -1.29 14.27
N ARG A 178 -4.92 -1.38 15.47
CA ARG A 178 -5.11 -2.52 16.37
C ARG A 178 -6.57 -2.71 16.75
N ASP A 179 -7.28 -1.63 17.06
CA ASP A 179 -8.72 -1.65 17.37
C ASP A 179 -9.57 -2.11 16.17
N VAL A 180 -9.29 -1.59 14.98
CA VAL A 180 -9.95 -2.03 13.74
C VAL A 180 -9.68 -3.51 13.50
N ALA A 181 -8.44 -3.96 13.61
CA ALA A 181 -8.06 -5.36 13.44
C ALA A 181 -8.77 -6.26 14.46
N SER A 182 -8.75 -5.89 15.75
CA SER A 182 -9.41 -6.65 16.83
C SER A 182 -10.90 -6.84 16.56
N ARG A 183 -11.63 -5.77 16.22
CA ARG A 183 -13.06 -5.87 15.88
C ARG A 183 -13.29 -6.73 14.63
N SER A 184 -12.39 -6.65 13.66
CA SER A 184 -12.50 -7.40 12.40
C SER A 184 -12.23 -8.89 12.61
N VAL A 185 -11.27 -9.24 13.46
CA VAL A 185 -10.99 -10.63 13.86
C VAL A 185 -12.19 -11.21 14.64
N ALA A 186 -12.74 -10.44 15.57
CA ALA A 186 -13.96 -10.85 16.30
C ALA A 186 -15.16 -11.05 15.37
N ALA A 187 -15.19 -10.36 14.21
CA ALA A 187 -16.20 -10.54 13.17
C ALA A 187 -15.87 -11.64 12.15
N GLY A 188 -14.80 -12.42 12.37
CA GLY A 188 -14.42 -13.61 11.58
C GLY A 188 -13.40 -13.35 10.47
N SER A 189 -12.82 -12.15 10.35
CA SER A 189 -11.75 -11.89 9.39
C SER A 189 -10.40 -12.40 9.89
N LYS A 190 -9.51 -12.79 8.96
CA LYS A 190 -8.14 -13.20 9.26
C LYS A 190 -7.21 -11.99 9.13
N ILE A 191 -6.96 -11.29 10.23
CA ILE A 191 -6.05 -10.15 10.28
C ILE A 191 -4.98 -10.40 11.32
N ASP A 192 -3.72 -10.43 10.88
CA ASP A 192 -2.54 -10.46 11.74
C ASP A 192 -1.95 -9.05 11.87
N VAL A 193 -1.55 -8.67 13.07
CA VAL A 193 -0.99 -7.34 13.35
C VAL A 193 0.38 -7.50 13.99
N VAL A 194 1.39 -6.95 13.36
CA VAL A 194 2.75 -6.86 13.87
C VAL A 194 3.03 -5.40 14.21
N VAL A 195 3.41 -5.14 15.46
CA VAL A 195 3.84 -3.81 15.91
C VAL A 195 5.32 -3.84 16.16
N TYR A 196 6.06 -2.97 15.50
CA TYR A 196 7.52 -2.82 15.64
C TYR A 196 7.83 -1.73 16.67
N PRO A 197 8.36 -2.10 17.85
CA PRO A 197 8.68 -1.13 18.89
C PRO A 197 9.72 -0.11 18.41
N GLY A 198 9.46 1.19 18.60
CA GLY A 198 10.35 2.27 18.21
C GLY A 198 10.40 2.59 16.71
N ALA A 199 9.72 1.80 15.87
CA ALA A 199 9.65 2.09 14.45
C ALA A 199 8.66 3.23 14.17
N THR A 200 9.01 4.08 13.20
CA THR A 200 8.26 5.29 12.83
C THR A 200 7.42 5.08 11.58
N HIS A 201 6.65 6.07 11.16
CA HIS A 201 6.04 6.06 9.83
C HIS A 201 7.11 5.88 8.75
N ASP A 202 6.80 5.22 7.64
CA ASP A 202 7.76 4.94 6.57
C ASP A 202 9.00 4.13 7.02
N PHE A 203 8.91 3.27 8.04
CA PHE A 203 10.05 2.50 8.58
C PHE A 203 10.76 1.65 7.52
N ASP A 204 10.07 1.27 6.46
CA ASP A 204 10.59 0.46 5.36
C ASP A 204 11.21 1.28 4.20
N ASP A 205 11.24 2.62 4.31
CA ASP A 205 11.96 3.44 3.33
C ASP A 205 13.48 3.21 3.48
N PRO A 206 14.19 2.73 2.42
CA PRO A 206 15.60 2.41 2.49
C PRO A 206 16.52 3.66 2.53
N GLY A 207 15.93 4.86 2.57
CA GLY A 207 16.69 6.10 2.68
C GLY A 207 17.49 6.18 3.98
N ARG A 208 18.75 6.66 3.89
CA ARG A 208 19.67 6.72 5.03
C ARG A 208 19.05 7.40 6.26
N GLY A 209 18.25 8.44 6.05
CA GLY A 209 17.61 9.17 7.17
C GLY A 209 16.63 8.28 7.94
N ARG A 210 15.83 7.44 7.27
CA ARG A 210 14.92 6.50 7.96
C ARG A 210 15.69 5.34 8.58
N GLN A 211 16.66 4.79 7.89
CA GLN A 211 17.42 3.62 8.33
C GLN A 211 18.49 3.95 9.39
N SER A 212 18.73 5.24 9.70
CA SER A 212 19.55 5.63 10.87
C SER A 212 18.85 5.34 12.20
N ASN A 213 17.53 5.14 12.23
CA ASN A 213 16.81 4.58 13.38
C ASN A 213 16.97 3.06 13.37
N PRO A 214 17.62 2.44 14.39
CA PRO A 214 17.81 0.99 14.43
C PRO A 214 16.51 0.20 14.45
N ALA A 215 15.44 0.75 15.04
CA ALA A 215 14.12 0.12 15.07
C ALA A 215 13.51 0.05 13.65
N ASN A 216 13.68 1.09 12.84
CA ASN A 216 13.23 1.07 11.45
C ASN A 216 14.01 0.03 10.64
N SER A 217 15.32 -0.06 10.83
CA SER A 217 16.16 -1.04 10.12
C SER A 217 15.75 -2.48 10.47
N ALA A 218 15.54 -2.76 11.75
CA ALA A 218 15.06 -4.08 12.20
C ALA A 218 13.64 -4.38 11.67
N ALA A 219 12.75 -3.38 11.69
CA ALA A 219 11.39 -3.49 11.18
C ALA A 219 11.36 -3.77 9.67
N LEU A 220 12.20 -3.10 8.87
CA LEU A 220 12.32 -3.36 7.43
C LEU A 220 12.76 -4.81 7.17
N GLN A 221 13.78 -5.30 7.87
CA GLN A 221 14.29 -6.66 7.69
C GLN A 221 13.22 -7.71 8.03
N ASP A 222 12.56 -7.58 9.17
CA ASP A 222 11.48 -8.50 9.56
C ASP A 222 10.27 -8.39 8.61
N ALA A 223 9.90 -7.18 8.17
CA ALA A 223 8.82 -6.98 7.21
C ALA A 223 9.07 -7.70 5.88
N MET A 224 10.30 -7.71 5.38
CA MET A 224 10.67 -8.47 4.17
C MET A 224 10.49 -9.97 4.36
N VAL A 225 10.95 -10.51 5.48
CA VAL A 225 10.77 -11.94 5.80
C VAL A 225 9.28 -12.29 5.92
N ARG A 226 8.49 -11.47 6.61
CA ARG A 226 7.05 -11.69 6.74
C ARG A 226 6.30 -11.55 5.44
N ALA A 227 6.74 -10.65 4.56
CA ALA A 227 6.11 -10.44 3.27
C ALA A 227 6.09 -11.72 2.42
N ILE A 228 7.23 -12.40 2.31
CA ILE A 228 7.29 -13.64 1.55
C ILE A 228 6.59 -14.79 2.30
N ALA A 229 6.73 -14.86 3.62
CA ALA A 229 6.07 -15.90 4.42
C ALA A 229 4.53 -15.82 4.33
N ALA A 230 3.95 -14.61 4.34
CA ALA A 230 2.52 -14.40 4.20
C ALA A 230 1.96 -14.88 2.86
N ILE A 231 2.79 -14.89 1.81
CA ILE A 231 2.42 -15.33 0.46
C ILE A 231 2.72 -16.81 0.25
N ASP A 232 3.85 -17.29 0.75
CA ASP A 232 4.29 -18.69 0.62
C ASP A 232 3.37 -19.66 1.37
N GLY A 233 2.82 -19.24 2.50
CA GLY A 233 1.81 -20.00 3.24
C GLY A 233 0.49 -20.21 2.50
N LEU A 234 0.32 -19.62 1.30
CA LEU A 234 -0.90 -19.69 0.48
C LEU A 234 -0.63 -20.39 -0.87
N LYS A 235 0.41 -21.24 -0.93
CA LYS A 235 0.89 -21.88 -2.18
C LYS A 235 0.08 -23.08 -2.66
N ASP A 236 -1.12 -23.33 -2.14
CA ASP A 236 -2.00 -24.44 -2.60
C ASP A 236 -3.12 -23.96 -3.51
#